data_e421baaf38138c31df02537f008cc10c
#
_entry.id   e421baaf38138c31df02537f008cc10c
#
_cell.length_a   1.000
_cell.length_b   1.000
_cell.length_c   1.000
_cell.angle_alpha   90.00
_cell.angle_beta   90.00
_cell.angle_gamma   90.00
#
_symmetry.space_group_name_H-M   'P 1'
#
loop_
_entity.id
_entity.type
_entity.pdbx_description
1 polymer ?
#
loop_
_entity_poly.entity_id
_entity_poly.type
_entity_poly.pdbx_seq_one_letter_code
_entity_poly.pdbx_strand_id
1 'polypeptide(L)'
;MSKLKKIVIYLFFLCLGMHSAFSETPEQITFSYISINEGLSQSTVFSIDQDKRGNMWFATYDGVNKYDGYAFTVYQHNEDDPNSIANDISRIVKTDSQGRVWIGTRDGLSRYDEAVSYTH
;
A
#
# COMPACT_ATOMS: atom_id res chain seq x y z
N MET A 1 58.56 -26.29 -16.30
CA MET A 1 58.39 -25.31 -15.23
C MET A 1 57.84 -23.96 -15.67
N SER A 2 58.21 -23.42 -16.85
CA SER A 2 57.68 -22.14 -17.34
C SER A 2 56.18 -22.18 -17.72
N LYS A 3 55.65 -23.33 -18.13
CA LYS A 3 54.21 -23.49 -18.48
C LYS A 3 53.32 -23.52 -17.25
N LEU A 4 53.77 -24.08 -16.13
CA LEU A 4 53.00 -24.15 -14.90
C LEU A 4 52.85 -22.76 -14.24
N LYS A 5 53.91 -21.94 -14.29
CA LYS A 5 53.86 -20.56 -13.80
C LYS A 5 52.88 -19.68 -14.61
N LYS A 6 52.84 -19.88 -15.93
CA LYS A 6 51.88 -19.17 -16.79
C LYS A 6 50.44 -19.54 -16.53
N ILE A 7 50.15 -20.82 -16.29
CA ILE A 7 48.81 -21.31 -15.95
C ILE A 7 48.34 -20.74 -14.60
N VAL A 8 49.20 -20.68 -13.58
CA VAL A 8 48.92 -20.10 -12.28
C VAL A 8 48.62 -18.59 -12.38
N ILE A 9 49.38 -17.87 -13.23
CA ILE A 9 49.13 -16.44 -13.48
C ILE A 9 47.77 -16.23 -14.19
N TYR A 10 47.43 -17.06 -15.16
CA TYR A 10 46.12 -17.01 -15.84
C TYR A 10 44.98 -17.30 -14.92
N LEU A 11 45.07 -18.27 -14.02
CA LEU A 11 44.07 -18.58 -12.99
C LEU A 11 43.92 -17.43 -11.99
N PHE A 12 45.03 -16.78 -11.64
CA PHE A 12 45.01 -15.63 -10.75
C PHE A 12 44.33 -14.42 -11.38
N PHE A 13 44.55 -14.13 -12.67
CA PHE A 13 43.88 -13.08 -13.41
C PHE A 13 42.39 -13.39 -13.62
N LEU A 14 42.01 -14.65 -13.81
CA LEU A 14 40.61 -15.07 -13.90
C LEU A 14 39.87 -14.86 -12.60
N CYS A 15 40.47 -15.13 -11.44
CA CYS A 15 39.90 -14.86 -10.14
C CYS A 15 39.73 -13.36 -9.86
N LEU A 16 40.67 -12.53 -10.28
CA LEU A 16 40.58 -11.06 -10.16
C LEU A 16 39.48 -10.47 -11.06
N GLY A 17 39.28 -11.04 -12.27
CA GLY A 17 38.22 -10.63 -13.18
C GLY A 17 36.80 -10.95 -12.66
N MET A 18 36.66 -11.98 -11.83
CA MET A 18 35.36 -12.34 -11.23
C MET A 18 34.91 -11.39 -10.10
N HIS A 19 35.85 -10.73 -9.42
CA HIS A 19 35.51 -9.79 -8.36
C HIS A 19 35.01 -8.43 -8.86
N SER A 20 35.25 -8.07 -10.12
CA SER A 20 34.78 -6.82 -10.71
C SER A 20 33.35 -6.88 -11.29
N ALA A 21 32.71 -8.08 -11.28
CA ALA A 21 31.35 -8.28 -11.80
C ALA A 21 30.21 -7.94 -10.83
N PHE A 22 30.53 -7.63 -9.57
CA PHE A 22 29.58 -7.20 -8.56
C PHE A 22 29.63 -5.67 -8.37
N SER A 23 29.31 -4.90 -9.41
CA SER A 23 28.93 -3.51 -9.20
C SER A 23 27.44 -3.49 -8.85
N GLU A 24 27.13 -3.14 -7.61
CA GLU A 24 25.76 -2.83 -7.24
C GLU A 24 25.26 -1.71 -8.15
N THR A 25 24.25 -2.01 -8.97
CA THR A 25 23.53 -0.95 -9.68
C THR A 25 22.84 -0.10 -8.62
N PRO A 26 23.02 1.23 -8.62
CA PRO A 26 22.36 2.08 -7.65
C PRO A 26 20.85 1.83 -7.75
N GLU A 27 20.22 1.54 -6.59
CA GLU A 27 18.80 1.35 -6.49
C GLU A 27 18.09 2.62 -6.99
N GLN A 28 17.39 2.51 -8.11
CA GLN A 28 16.68 3.63 -8.70
C GLN A 28 15.34 3.80 -7.96
N ILE A 29 15.22 4.89 -7.23
CA ILE A 29 13.97 5.25 -6.55
C ILE A 29 12.99 5.76 -7.60
N THR A 30 11.84 5.09 -7.70
CA THR A 30 10.73 5.52 -8.57
C THR A 30 9.48 5.77 -7.75
N PHE A 31 8.66 6.71 -8.19
CA PHE A 31 7.36 6.99 -7.59
C PHE A 31 6.25 6.61 -8.55
N SER A 32 5.23 5.95 -8.03
CA SER A 32 3.97 5.73 -8.74
C SER A 32 2.86 6.54 -8.09
N TYR A 33 1.89 6.93 -8.89
CA TYR A 33 0.77 7.76 -8.44
C TYR A 33 -0.49 6.92 -8.34
N ILE A 34 -1.23 7.13 -7.25
CA ILE A 34 -2.59 6.64 -7.09
C ILE A 34 -3.48 7.86 -6.99
N SER A 35 -4.38 8.01 -7.96
CA SER A 35 -5.24 9.17 -8.11
C SER A 35 -6.67 8.75 -8.41
N ILE A 36 -7.51 9.71 -8.75
CA ILE A 36 -8.87 9.45 -9.23
C ILE A 36 -8.90 8.58 -10.49
N ASN A 37 -7.84 8.61 -11.30
CA ASN A 37 -7.74 7.76 -12.49
C ASN A 37 -7.61 6.28 -12.16
N GLU A 38 -7.05 5.94 -11.01
CA GLU A 38 -6.94 4.56 -10.51
C GLU A 38 -8.13 4.10 -9.68
N GLY A 39 -9.06 5.01 -9.36
CA GLY A 39 -10.30 4.69 -8.64
C GLY A 39 -10.49 5.39 -7.30
N LEU A 40 -9.56 6.25 -6.90
CA LEU A 40 -9.71 7.07 -5.70
C LEU A 40 -10.93 8.01 -5.87
N SER A 41 -11.81 8.08 -4.87
CA SER A 41 -13.06 8.84 -4.99
C SER A 41 -12.84 10.34 -5.07
N GLN A 42 -11.74 10.82 -4.44
CA GLN A 42 -11.42 12.25 -4.41
C GLN A 42 -9.92 12.43 -4.15
N SER A 43 -9.32 13.41 -4.77
CA SER A 43 -7.87 13.66 -4.68
C SER A 43 -7.41 14.22 -3.34
N THR A 44 -8.32 14.80 -2.54
CA THR A 44 -8.00 15.30 -1.21
C THR A 44 -8.07 14.17 -0.19
N VAL A 45 -6.92 13.67 0.21
CA VAL A 45 -6.77 12.59 1.20
C VAL A 45 -6.31 13.20 2.53
N PHE A 46 -7.09 13.02 3.58
CA PHE A 46 -6.79 13.55 4.91
C PHE A 46 -6.02 12.58 5.79
N SER A 47 -6.24 11.28 5.61
CA SER A 47 -5.68 10.26 6.47
C SER A 47 -5.52 8.96 5.71
N ILE A 48 -4.44 8.24 6.01
CA ILE A 48 -4.13 6.93 5.42
C ILE A 48 -3.76 5.99 6.56
N ASP A 49 -4.29 4.78 6.52
CA ASP A 49 -3.87 3.71 7.43
C ASP A 49 -3.92 2.35 6.72
N GLN A 50 -3.21 1.38 7.26
CA GLN A 50 -3.19 0.02 6.74
C GLN A 50 -3.86 -0.92 7.74
N ASP A 51 -4.77 -1.76 7.26
CA ASP A 51 -5.40 -2.76 8.11
C ASP A 51 -4.54 -4.02 8.27
N LYS A 52 -4.96 -4.96 9.12
CA LYS A 52 -4.22 -6.19 9.40
C LYS A 52 -4.15 -7.14 8.21
N ARG A 53 -5.02 -6.99 7.22
CA ARG A 53 -5.00 -7.78 5.98
C ARG A 53 -4.11 -7.18 4.91
N GLY A 54 -3.52 -6.00 5.16
CA GLY A 54 -2.68 -5.28 4.23
C GLY A 54 -3.41 -4.32 3.31
N ASN A 55 -4.74 -4.17 3.45
CA ASN A 55 -5.48 -3.17 2.69
C ASN A 55 -5.11 -1.76 3.15
N MET A 56 -4.97 -0.86 2.19
CA MET A 56 -4.77 0.56 2.46
C MET A 56 -6.13 1.26 2.53
N TRP A 57 -6.29 2.12 3.51
CA TRP A 57 -7.50 2.89 3.73
C TRP A 57 -7.21 4.37 3.60
N PHE A 58 -8.05 5.08 2.86
CA PHE A 58 -7.91 6.51 2.60
C PHE A 58 -9.17 7.23 3.02
N ALA A 59 -9.06 8.11 4.00
CA ALA A 59 -10.13 9.04 4.35
C ALA A 59 -10.06 10.24 3.43
N THR A 60 -11.13 10.49 2.68
CA THR A 60 -11.18 11.55 1.69
C THR A 60 -12.34 12.51 1.94
N TYR A 61 -12.40 13.57 1.15
CA TYR A 61 -13.51 14.51 1.14
C TYR A 61 -14.81 13.89 0.58
N ASP A 62 -14.70 12.73 -0.09
CA ASP A 62 -15.85 12.05 -0.71
C ASP A 62 -15.86 10.56 -0.36
N GLY A 63 -16.02 10.28 0.93
CA GLY A 63 -16.07 8.94 1.46
C GLY A 63 -14.71 8.38 1.89
N VAL A 64 -14.73 7.12 2.30
CA VAL A 64 -13.54 6.37 2.64
C VAL A 64 -13.28 5.29 1.60
N ASN A 65 -12.04 5.12 1.22
CA ASN A 65 -11.62 4.19 0.17
C ASN A 65 -10.78 3.07 0.76
N LYS A 66 -11.06 1.84 0.39
CA LYS A 66 -10.23 0.67 0.67
C LYS A 66 -9.55 0.22 -0.62
N TYR A 67 -8.25 0.02 -0.58
CA TYR A 67 -7.44 -0.42 -1.70
C TYR A 67 -6.70 -1.70 -1.33
N ASP A 68 -6.93 -2.77 -2.10
CA ASP A 68 -6.35 -4.09 -1.85
C ASP A 68 -5.05 -4.36 -2.64
N GLY A 69 -4.54 -3.38 -3.35
CA GLY A 69 -3.40 -3.48 -4.25
C GLY A 69 -3.79 -3.58 -5.73
N TYR A 70 -5.07 -3.83 -6.02
CA TYR A 70 -5.60 -3.97 -7.38
C TYR A 70 -6.80 -3.08 -7.67
N ALA A 71 -7.73 -2.97 -6.72
CA ALA A 71 -8.99 -2.28 -6.91
C ALA A 71 -9.36 -1.45 -5.68
N PHE A 72 -10.10 -0.39 -5.92
CA PHE A 72 -10.71 0.45 -4.89
C PHE A 72 -12.13 0.02 -4.61
N THR A 73 -12.48 -0.01 -3.34
CA THR A 73 -13.87 -0.05 -2.86
C THR A 73 -14.15 1.27 -2.16
N VAL A 74 -15.14 2.00 -2.62
CA VAL A 74 -15.52 3.31 -2.08
C VAL A 74 -16.75 3.15 -1.19
N TYR A 75 -16.64 3.63 0.05
CA TYR A 75 -17.75 3.66 1.01
C TYR A 75 -18.21 5.09 1.20
N GLN A 76 -19.49 5.33 0.92
CA GLN A 76 -20.11 6.65 1.03
C GLN A 76 -21.34 6.59 1.93
N HIS A 77 -21.75 7.76 2.42
CA HIS A 77 -22.98 7.89 3.17
C HIS A 77 -24.19 7.66 2.27
N ASN A 78 -25.16 6.92 2.78
CA ASN A 78 -26.46 6.72 2.13
C ASN A 78 -27.56 6.89 3.19
N GLU A 79 -28.41 7.88 3.01
CA GLU A 79 -29.49 8.18 3.97
C GLU A 79 -30.49 7.03 4.12
N ASP A 80 -30.62 6.20 3.10
CA ASP A 80 -31.52 5.03 3.11
C ASP A 80 -30.87 3.78 3.72
N ASP A 81 -29.58 3.82 4.03
CA ASP A 81 -28.84 2.73 4.60
C ASP A 81 -28.25 3.11 5.96
N PRO A 82 -28.84 2.63 7.07
CA PRO A 82 -28.34 2.94 8.42
C PRO A 82 -26.96 2.32 8.71
N ASN A 83 -26.48 1.38 7.87
CA ASN A 83 -25.17 0.77 8.01
C ASN A 83 -24.09 1.46 7.16
N SER A 84 -24.43 2.52 6.44
CA SER A 84 -23.45 3.32 5.73
C SER A 84 -22.65 4.22 6.68
N ILE A 85 -21.53 4.76 6.22
CA ILE A 85 -20.74 5.72 7.02
C ILE A 85 -21.56 6.97 7.34
N ALA A 86 -21.23 7.62 8.44
CA ALA A 86 -22.03 8.72 8.97
C ALA A 86 -22.05 9.98 8.08
N ASN A 87 -20.98 10.21 7.31
CA ASN A 87 -20.89 11.33 6.37
C ASN A 87 -19.79 11.04 5.32
N ASP A 88 -19.91 11.59 4.13
CA ASP A 88 -18.91 11.44 3.07
C ASP A 88 -17.59 12.15 3.40
N ILE A 89 -17.63 13.22 4.16
CA ILE A 89 -16.42 13.93 4.59
C ILE A 89 -15.75 13.14 5.69
N SER A 90 -14.80 12.29 5.29
CA SER A 90 -14.03 11.43 6.17
C SER A 90 -12.68 12.07 6.44
N ARG A 91 -12.35 12.28 7.71
CA ARG A 91 -11.14 13.02 8.10
C ARG A 91 -10.05 12.16 8.69
N ILE A 92 -10.43 11.02 9.25
CA ILE A 92 -9.47 10.09 9.85
C ILE A 92 -9.92 8.66 9.60
N VAL A 93 -8.97 7.80 9.31
CA VAL A 93 -9.13 6.36 9.33
C VAL A 93 -8.04 5.78 10.20
N LYS A 94 -8.41 4.83 11.07
CA LYS A 94 -7.45 4.22 11.99
C LYS A 94 -7.83 2.78 12.29
N THR A 95 -6.83 1.90 12.19
CA THR A 95 -6.96 0.50 12.60
C THR A 95 -6.53 0.36 14.05
N ASP A 96 -7.35 -0.29 14.87
CA ASP A 96 -7.02 -0.54 16.28
C ASP A 96 -6.21 -1.84 16.45
N SER A 97 -5.80 -2.12 17.69
CA SER A 97 -4.99 -3.30 18.02
C SER A 97 -5.72 -4.64 17.77
N GLN A 98 -7.05 -4.61 17.67
CA GLN A 98 -7.89 -5.78 17.38
C GLN A 98 -8.19 -5.94 15.87
N GLY A 99 -7.64 -5.06 15.04
CA GLY A 99 -7.84 -5.10 13.59
C GLY A 99 -9.13 -4.45 13.10
N ARG A 100 -9.84 -3.73 13.95
CA ARG A 100 -11.04 -2.98 13.57
C ARG A 100 -10.65 -1.66 12.94
N VAL A 101 -11.33 -1.28 11.87
CA VAL A 101 -11.10 -0.01 11.16
C VAL A 101 -12.14 1.00 11.59
N TRP A 102 -11.69 2.13 12.09
CA TRP A 102 -12.51 3.24 12.56
C TRP A 102 -12.39 4.42 11.62
N ILE A 103 -13.50 5.02 11.27
CA ILE A 103 -13.59 6.15 10.36
C ILE A 103 -14.24 7.32 11.10
N GLY A 104 -13.48 8.39 11.30
CA GLY A 104 -14.00 9.65 11.84
C GLY A 104 -14.48 10.53 10.70
N THR A 105 -15.78 10.81 10.68
CA THR A 105 -16.40 11.67 9.70
C THR A 105 -16.87 12.98 10.33
N ARG A 106 -17.33 13.90 9.49
CA ARG A 106 -17.89 15.17 9.95
C ARG A 106 -19.07 14.98 10.92
N ASP A 107 -19.89 13.94 10.74
CA ASP A 107 -21.11 13.71 11.51
C ASP A 107 -21.01 12.58 12.52
N GLY A 108 -19.82 12.04 12.74
CA GLY A 108 -19.62 11.03 13.76
C GLY A 108 -18.60 9.98 13.40
N LEU A 109 -18.51 8.97 14.26
CA LEU A 109 -17.56 7.87 14.16
C LEU A 109 -18.27 6.63 13.62
N SER A 110 -17.68 6.04 12.60
CA SER A 110 -18.15 4.78 12.01
C SER A 110 -17.09 3.70 12.18
N ARG A 111 -17.53 2.46 12.38
CA ARG A 111 -16.66 1.30 12.40
C ARG A 111 -16.97 0.43 11.20
N TYR A 112 -15.93 0.09 10.43
CA TYR A 112 -16.07 -0.91 9.39
C TYR A 112 -16.18 -2.30 10.01
N ASP A 113 -17.24 -3.01 9.68
CA ASP A 113 -17.50 -4.34 10.19
C ASP A 113 -17.78 -5.29 9.03
N GLU A 114 -16.75 -6.06 8.66
CA GLU A 114 -16.82 -7.00 7.54
C GLU A 114 -17.71 -8.21 7.83
N ALA A 115 -17.86 -8.58 9.10
CA ALA A 115 -18.64 -9.75 9.49
C ALA A 115 -20.13 -9.64 9.15
N VAL A 116 -20.66 -8.40 9.07
CA VAL A 116 -22.06 -8.14 8.71
C VAL A 116 -22.36 -8.51 7.25
N SER A 117 -21.39 -8.41 6.35
CA SER A 117 -21.59 -8.71 4.93
C SER A 117 -21.73 -10.20 4.62
N TYR A 118 -21.46 -11.08 5.57
CA TYR A 118 -21.51 -12.55 5.40
C TYR A 118 -22.77 -13.22 5.98
N THR A 119 -23.66 -12.46 6.59
CA THR A 119 -24.87 -12.98 7.22
C THR A 119 -26.07 -13.10 6.26
N HIS A 120 -25.82 -13.00 4.99
CA HIS A 120 -26.88 -13.08 3.97
C HIS A 120 -26.92 -14.41 3.26
#